data_cc189f5c7d9713d6a99344587a212e48
#
_entry.id   cc189f5c7d9713d6a99344587a212e48
#
_cell.length_a   1.000
_cell.length_b   1.000
_cell.length_c   1.000
_cell.angle_alpha   90.00
_cell.angle_beta   90.00
_cell.angle_gamma   90.00
#
_symmetry.space_group_name_H-M   'P 1'
#
loop_
_entity.id
_entity.type
_entity.pdbx_description
1 polymer ?
#
loop_
_entity_poly.entity_id
_entity_poly.type
_entity_poly.pdbx_seq_one_letter_code
_entity_poly.pdbx_strand_id
1 'polypeptide(L)'
;SKNYEVFLAPATLIPNVLREIGRLREITFRAIGEGSNRAIDLDVFDNYYQHMFLWDSAAKCLAGAYRMGFGEDLYEALGIKGFYLQELFRFEPEFHTIMKQSIELGRAFIIKAYQQKTMPLFLMWKGIVHTTLRYPNHKYLIGGVSISNRFSNFSKSLMIEFMKSHYYDPYMAQYVNPKKEFKVKLKDADKDFVFDVTDADLNKFDKIIDEIEPGALRMPVLLKKYIKQNLKFFMKIGSK
;
A
#
# COMPACT_ATOMS: atom_id res chain seq x y z
N SER A 1 -18.85 4.51 14.59
CA SER A 1 -18.58 5.27 15.83
C SER A 1 -19.12 6.67 15.65
N LYS A 2 -19.73 7.27 16.68
CA LYS A 2 -20.43 8.57 16.55
C LYS A 2 -19.55 9.74 16.12
N ASN A 3 -18.22 9.61 16.20
CA ASN A 3 -17.29 10.74 16.01
C ASN A 3 -16.43 10.64 14.75
N TYR A 4 -16.50 9.53 14.00
CA TYR A 4 -15.69 9.34 12.81
C TYR A 4 -16.54 9.36 11.55
N GLU A 5 -16.08 10.09 10.56
CA GLU A 5 -16.69 10.21 9.23
C GLU A 5 -15.64 9.88 8.17
N VAL A 6 -16.03 9.08 7.16
CA VAL A 6 -15.16 8.74 6.02
C VAL A 6 -15.69 9.47 4.80
N PHE A 7 -14.82 10.23 4.17
CA PHE A 7 -15.11 10.99 2.95
C PHE A 7 -14.30 10.45 1.77
N LEU A 8 -14.86 10.56 0.58
CA LEU A 8 -14.16 10.36 -0.69
C LEU A 8 -14.44 11.57 -1.57
N ALA A 9 -13.40 12.28 -1.98
CA ALA A 9 -13.55 13.49 -2.78
C ALA A 9 -12.37 13.70 -3.75
N PRO A 10 -12.60 14.31 -4.93
CA PRO A 10 -11.54 14.74 -5.83
C PRO A 10 -10.79 15.95 -5.24
N ALA A 11 -9.52 16.08 -5.62
CA ALA A 11 -8.63 17.16 -5.17
C ALA A 11 -9.24 18.56 -5.30
N THR A 12 -9.96 18.80 -6.39
CA THR A 12 -10.56 20.10 -6.72
C THR A 12 -11.60 20.59 -5.73
N LEU A 13 -12.29 19.66 -5.05
CA LEU A 13 -13.32 19.98 -4.04
C LEU A 13 -12.74 20.17 -2.63
N ILE A 14 -11.50 19.74 -2.40
CA ILE A 14 -10.91 19.70 -1.06
C ILE A 14 -9.51 20.34 -0.98
N PRO A 15 -9.21 21.48 -1.59
CA PRO A 15 -7.84 22.00 -1.71
C PRO A 15 -7.15 22.18 -0.36
N ASN A 16 -7.85 22.68 0.66
CA ASN A 16 -7.29 22.85 2.00
C ASN A 16 -7.09 21.51 2.74
N VAL A 17 -8.04 20.59 2.61
CA VAL A 17 -7.94 19.24 3.17
C VAL A 17 -6.81 18.46 2.49
N LEU A 18 -6.66 18.59 1.18
CA LEU A 18 -5.56 17.96 0.44
C LEU A 18 -4.18 18.44 0.90
N ARG A 19 -4.05 19.74 1.16
CA ARG A 19 -2.82 20.31 1.72
C ARG A 19 -2.51 19.71 3.10
N GLU A 20 -3.51 19.57 3.95
CA GLU A 20 -3.37 18.95 5.28
C GLU A 20 -3.06 17.45 5.17
N ILE A 21 -3.71 16.74 4.25
CA ILE A 21 -3.36 15.33 3.92
C ILE A 21 -1.87 15.24 3.57
N GLY A 22 -1.38 16.09 2.68
CA GLY A 22 0.02 16.10 2.26
C GLY A 22 0.99 16.39 3.42
N ARG A 23 0.64 17.31 4.32
CA ARG A 23 1.43 17.65 5.51
C ARG A 23 1.51 16.47 6.50
N LEU A 24 0.37 15.88 6.82
CA LEU A 24 0.28 14.76 7.76
C LEU A 24 0.92 13.49 7.19
N ARG A 25 0.81 13.28 5.89
CA ARG A 25 1.44 12.19 5.15
C ARG A 25 2.95 12.28 5.23
N GLU A 26 3.53 13.46 4.99
CA GLU A 26 4.98 13.68 5.12
C GLU A 26 5.46 13.40 6.55
N ILE A 27 4.78 13.92 7.57
CA ILE A 27 5.12 13.69 8.98
C ILE A 27 5.11 12.18 9.29
N THR A 28 4.06 11.49 8.84
CA THR A 28 3.87 10.06 9.13
C THR A 28 4.92 9.19 8.43
N PHE A 29 5.18 9.44 7.14
CA PHE A 29 6.16 8.66 6.38
C PHE A 29 7.60 8.98 6.79
N ARG A 30 7.91 10.23 7.12
CA ARG A 30 9.23 10.61 7.62
C ARG A 30 9.58 9.87 8.92
N ALA A 31 8.61 9.69 9.81
CA ALA A 31 8.81 8.97 11.07
C ALA A 31 9.29 7.52 10.88
N ILE A 32 8.96 6.89 9.74
CA ILE A 32 9.39 5.53 9.37
C ILE A 32 10.51 5.50 8.31
N GLY A 33 11.07 6.66 7.97
CA GLY A 33 12.16 6.77 6.99
C GLY A 33 11.72 6.69 5.53
N GLU A 34 10.43 6.93 5.24
CA GLU A 34 9.85 6.91 3.89
C GLU A 34 9.34 8.28 3.43
N GLY A 35 9.60 9.34 4.19
CA GLY A 35 9.22 10.71 3.85
C GLY A 35 9.93 11.24 2.61
N SER A 36 9.31 12.22 1.95
CA SER A 36 9.87 12.92 0.79
C SER A 36 10.93 13.95 1.16
N ASN A 37 11.07 14.27 2.46
CA ASN A 37 11.89 15.36 3.02
C ASN A 37 11.46 16.76 2.56
N ARG A 38 10.20 16.90 2.12
CA ARG A 38 9.56 18.18 1.77
C ARG A 38 8.67 18.64 2.92
N ALA A 39 8.21 19.87 2.86
CA ALA A 39 7.22 20.37 3.82
C ALA A 39 5.86 19.66 3.70
N ILE A 40 5.51 19.25 2.48
CA ILE A 40 4.25 18.61 2.10
C ILE A 40 4.55 17.51 1.09
N ASP A 41 4.06 16.29 1.34
CA ASP A 41 4.14 15.16 0.41
C ASP A 41 2.93 15.19 -0.53
N LEU A 42 3.02 16.00 -1.58
CA LEU A 42 2.08 16.01 -2.70
C LEU A 42 2.87 15.83 -4.00
N ASP A 43 2.29 15.08 -4.93
CA ASP A 43 2.83 14.85 -6.26
C ASP A 43 1.76 15.11 -7.34
N VAL A 44 2.12 14.96 -8.62
CA VAL A 44 1.21 15.22 -9.74
C VAL A 44 -0.05 14.32 -9.68
N PHE A 45 0.08 13.10 -9.17
CA PHE A 45 -1.03 12.16 -9.05
C PHE A 45 -2.10 12.63 -8.05
N ASP A 46 -1.73 13.42 -7.05
CA ASP A 46 -2.69 13.95 -6.08
C ASP A 46 -3.72 14.88 -6.73
N ASN A 47 -3.43 15.49 -7.88
CA ASN A 47 -4.31 16.42 -8.56
C ASN A 47 -5.50 15.73 -9.25
N TYR A 48 -5.36 14.49 -9.69
CA TYR A 48 -6.39 13.78 -10.45
C TYR A 48 -6.85 12.45 -9.84
N TYR A 49 -6.22 12.00 -8.74
CA TYR A 49 -6.75 10.94 -7.91
C TYR A 49 -7.83 11.47 -6.96
N GLN A 50 -8.69 10.59 -6.52
CA GLN A 50 -9.56 10.90 -5.39
C GLN A 50 -8.87 10.61 -4.06
N HIS A 51 -9.30 11.34 -3.03
CA HIS A 51 -8.77 11.20 -1.68
C HIS A 51 -9.85 10.69 -0.76
N MET A 52 -9.63 9.51 -0.19
CA MET A 52 -10.44 8.99 0.90
C MET A 52 -9.77 9.39 2.21
N PHE A 53 -10.49 10.03 3.11
CA PHE A 53 -9.94 10.44 4.38
C PHE A 53 -10.91 10.22 5.54
N LEU A 54 -10.34 9.95 6.70
CA LEU A 54 -11.04 9.77 7.96
C LEU A 54 -10.95 11.06 8.79
N TRP A 55 -12.10 11.63 9.07
CA TRP A 55 -12.25 12.81 9.92
C TRP A 55 -12.75 12.41 11.31
N ASP A 56 -12.12 12.94 12.35
CA ASP A 56 -12.61 12.87 13.74
C ASP A 56 -13.30 14.19 14.08
N SER A 57 -14.63 14.18 14.10
CA SER A 57 -15.44 15.39 14.36
C SER A 57 -15.36 15.88 15.81
N ALA A 58 -15.02 15.00 16.76
CA ALA A 58 -14.80 15.41 18.15
C ALA A 58 -13.44 16.10 18.33
N ALA A 59 -12.39 15.53 17.73
CA ALA A 59 -11.04 16.11 17.78
C ALA A 59 -10.81 17.19 16.72
N LYS A 60 -11.74 17.36 15.76
CA LYS A 60 -11.66 18.29 14.61
C LYS A 60 -10.36 18.15 13.82
N CYS A 61 -9.97 16.90 13.52
CA CYS A 61 -8.74 16.61 12.79
C CYS A 61 -8.87 15.40 11.85
N LEU A 62 -7.94 15.32 10.89
CA LEU A 62 -7.74 14.16 10.04
C LEU A 62 -7.02 13.06 10.81
N ALA A 63 -7.60 11.87 10.85
CA ALA A 63 -7.00 10.69 11.47
C ALA A 63 -6.16 9.85 10.49
N GLY A 64 -6.46 9.91 9.20
CA GLY A 64 -5.74 9.18 8.15
C GLY A 64 -6.33 9.40 6.78
N ALA A 65 -5.63 8.93 5.74
CA ALA A 65 -6.10 9.02 4.36
C ALA A 65 -5.54 7.90 3.47
N TYR A 66 -6.21 7.68 2.33
CA TYR A 66 -5.78 6.93 1.16
C TYR A 66 -5.92 7.78 -0.08
N ARG A 67 -5.00 7.61 -1.02
CA ARG A 67 -5.15 8.09 -2.39
C ARG A 67 -5.73 6.97 -3.24
N MET A 68 -6.78 7.24 -4.02
CA MET A 68 -7.52 6.26 -4.80
C MET A 68 -7.61 6.69 -6.26
N GLY A 69 -7.04 5.89 -7.15
CA GLY A 69 -7.10 6.09 -8.60
C GLY A 69 -8.11 5.13 -9.24
N PHE A 70 -9.13 5.66 -9.90
CA PHE A 70 -10.11 4.84 -10.61
C PHE A 70 -9.59 4.52 -12.00
N GLY A 71 -9.37 3.23 -12.26
CA GLY A 71 -8.63 2.77 -13.43
C GLY A 71 -9.22 3.16 -14.75
N GLU A 72 -10.56 3.13 -14.89
CA GLU A 72 -11.25 3.55 -16.10
C GLU A 72 -10.97 5.03 -16.40
N ASP A 73 -11.24 5.92 -15.43
CA ASP A 73 -11.03 7.37 -15.56
C ASP A 73 -9.56 7.71 -15.85
N LEU A 74 -8.62 7.08 -15.12
CA LEU A 74 -7.19 7.30 -15.30
C LEU A 74 -6.72 6.88 -16.70
N TYR A 75 -7.20 5.72 -17.15
CA TYR A 75 -6.79 5.19 -18.44
C TYR A 75 -7.37 5.98 -19.61
N GLU A 76 -8.61 6.42 -19.52
CA GLU A 76 -9.23 7.29 -20.53
C GLU A 76 -8.55 8.65 -20.66
N ALA A 77 -8.19 9.25 -19.52
CA ALA A 77 -7.58 10.57 -19.50
C ALA A 77 -6.08 10.55 -19.87
N LEU A 78 -5.31 9.58 -19.41
CA LEU A 78 -3.85 9.59 -19.43
C LEU A 78 -3.21 8.29 -19.91
N GLY A 79 -4.02 7.27 -20.24
CA GLY A 79 -3.53 5.93 -20.52
C GLY A 79 -2.87 5.29 -19.31
N ILE A 80 -1.95 4.34 -19.55
CA ILE A 80 -1.21 3.67 -18.47
C ILE A 80 -0.37 4.63 -17.62
N LYS A 81 0.02 5.78 -18.15
CA LYS A 81 0.79 6.80 -17.44
C LYS A 81 0.00 7.49 -16.32
N GLY A 82 -1.31 7.37 -16.32
CA GLY A 82 -2.19 7.86 -15.24
C GLY A 82 -2.01 7.13 -13.92
N PHE A 83 -1.44 5.93 -13.93
CA PHE A 83 -1.25 5.11 -12.74
C PHE A 83 0.11 5.38 -12.06
N TYR A 84 0.09 5.59 -10.74
CA TYR A 84 1.33 5.75 -9.96
C TYR A 84 2.22 4.52 -10.03
N LEU A 85 1.64 3.31 -10.07
CA LEU A 85 2.40 2.07 -10.18
C LEU A 85 3.27 2.02 -11.43
N GLN A 86 2.93 2.76 -12.49
CA GLN A 86 3.76 2.90 -13.69
C GLN A 86 5.11 3.57 -13.41
N GLU A 87 5.24 4.35 -12.33
CA GLU A 87 6.55 4.88 -11.91
C GLU A 87 7.50 3.77 -11.42
N LEU A 88 6.94 2.67 -10.91
CA LEU A 88 7.69 1.57 -10.30
C LEU A 88 7.81 0.34 -11.20
N PHE A 89 6.80 0.09 -12.04
CA PHE A 89 6.68 -1.11 -12.86
C PHE A 89 6.40 -0.77 -14.32
N ARG A 90 6.69 -1.73 -15.20
CA ARG A 90 6.21 -1.78 -16.58
C ARG A 90 5.12 -2.84 -16.63
N PHE A 91 4.03 -2.53 -17.29
CA PHE A 91 2.91 -3.43 -17.48
C PHE A 91 2.82 -3.85 -18.93
N GLU A 92 2.71 -5.15 -19.17
CA GLU A 92 2.47 -5.67 -20.51
C GLU A 92 1.04 -5.27 -20.98
N PRO A 93 0.81 -5.11 -22.29
CA PRO A 93 -0.49 -4.67 -22.81
C PRO A 93 -1.68 -5.52 -22.35
N GLU A 94 -1.47 -6.82 -22.14
CA GLU A 94 -2.48 -7.75 -21.66
C GLU A 94 -3.00 -7.40 -20.26
N PHE A 95 -2.16 -6.75 -19.45
CA PHE A 95 -2.53 -6.31 -18.10
C PHE A 95 -3.35 -5.00 -18.08
N HIS A 96 -3.40 -4.27 -19.20
CA HIS A 96 -4.08 -2.98 -19.27
C HIS A 96 -5.59 -3.10 -19.01
N THR A 97 -6.21 -4.20 -19.39
CA THR A 97 -7.63 -4.46 -19.09
C THR A 97 -7.87 -4.56 -17.57
N ILE A 98 -6.95 -5.21 -16.84
CA ILE A 98 -7.01 -5.29 -15.39
C ILE A 98 -6.80 -3.92 -14.76
N MET A 99 -5.84 -3.14 -15.28
CA MET A 99 -5.60 -1.77 -14.81
C MET A 99 -6.86 -0.90 -14.95
N LYS A 100 -7.55 -0.95 -16.09
CA LYS A 100 -8.82 -0.22 -16.31
C LYS A 100 -9.91 -0.62 -15.31
N GLN A 101 -9.99 -1.89 -14.96
CA GLN A 101 -10.97 -2.44 -14.01
C GLN A 101 -10.47 -2.39 -12.55
N SER A 102 -9.43 -1.62 -12.27
CA SER A 102 -8.84 -1.55 -10.93
C SER A 102 -9.13 -0.22 -10.23
N ILE A 103 -9.14 -0.25 -8.91
CA ILE A 103 -8.92 0.94 -8.09
C ILE A 103 -7.50 0.84 -7.55
N GLU A 104 -6.65 1.80 -7.92
CA GLU A 104 -5.29 1.89 -7.39
C GLU A 104 -5.32 2.57 -6.01
N LEU A 105 -4.86 1.84 -5.00
CA LEU A 105 -4.73 2.32 -3.63
C LEU A 105 -3.27 2.71 -3.35
N GLY A 106 -3.08 3.92 -2.86
CA GLY A 106 -1.73 4.41 -2.54
C GLY A 106 -1.71 5.42 -1.42
N ARG A 107 -0.50 5.75 -0.98
CA ARG A 107 -0.27 6.80 0.02
C ARG A 107 -1.11 6.64 1.29
N ALA A 108 -1.32 5.39 1.73
CA ALA A 108 -2.09 5.07 2.91
C ALA A 108 -1.36 5.46 4.20
N PHE A 109 -1.99 6.21 5.06
CA PHE A 109 -1.45 6.53 6.38
C PHE A 109 -2.54 6.71 7.45
N ILE A 110 -2.16 6.45 8.69
CA ILE A 110 -2.90 6.84 9.90
C ILE A 110 -1.91 7.65 10.75
N ILE A 111 -2.28 8.82 11.22
CA ILE A 111 -1.40 9.65 12.04
C ILE A 111 -1.09 8.98 13.38
N LYS A 112 0.06 9.28 13.96
CA LYS A 112 0.60 8.61 15.16
C LYS A 112 -0.41 8.51 16.31
N ALA A 113 -1.17 9.56 16.58
CA ALA A 113 -2.17 9.60 17.66
C ALA A 113 -3.32 8.59 17.50
N TYR A 114 -3.49 8.01 16.29
CA TYR A 114 -4.56 7.07 15.96
C TYR A 114 -4.06 5.67 15.60
N GLN A 115 -2.74 5.44 15.48
CA GLN A 115 -2.17 4.15 15.05
C GLN A 115 -2.46 3.02 16.03
N GLN A 116 -2.57 3.31 17.34
CA GLN A 116 -2.87 2.31 18.37
C GLN A 116 -4.38 2.05 18.54
N LYS A 117 -5.23 2.82 17.86
CA LYS A 117 -6.69 2.64 17.89
C LYS A 117 -7.12 1.70 16.77
N THR A 118 -7.97 0.73 17.06
CA THR A 118 -8.45 -0.26 16.07
C THR A 118 -9.45 0.33 15.06
N MET A 119 -10.30 1.26 15.52
CA MET A 119 -11.38 1.82 14.71
C MET A 119 -10.92 2.59 13.46
N PRO A 120 -9.89 3.46 13.49
CA PRO A 120 -9.49 4.23 12.32
C PRO A 120 -9.18 3.36 11.10
N LEU A 121 -8.32 2.36 11.27
CA LEU A 121 -7.95 1.47 10.16
C LEU A 121 -9.15 0.63 9.69
N PHE A 122 -9.98 0.16 10.60
CA PHE A 122 -11.20 -0.58 10.28
C PHE A 122 -12.18 0.28 9.43
N LEU A 123 -12.39 1.54 9.81
CA LEU A 123 -13.28 2.43 9.08
C LEU A 123 -12.75 2.81 7.71
N MET A 124 -11.44 2.99 7.57
CA MET A 124 -10.79 3.20 6.27
C MET A 124 -11.03 1.98 5.34
N TRP A 125 -10.86 0.76 5.86
CA TRP A 125 -11.17 -0.46 5.11
C TRP A 125 -12.65 -0.56 4.75
N LYS A 126 -13.55 -0.24 5.67
CA LYS A 126 -14.97 -0.16 5.38
C LYS A 126 -15.27 0.86 4.28
N GLY A 127 -14.58 1.98 4.26
CA GLY A 127 -14.65 2.99 3.20
C GLY A 127 -14.21 2.43 1.84
N ILE A 128 -13.11 1.66 1.77
CA ILE A 128 -12.67 1.00 0.55
C ILE A 128 -13.75 0.03 0.04
N VAL A 129 -14.27 -0.84 0.91
CA VAL A 129 -15.35 -1.77 0.53
C VAL A 129 -16.59 -1.03 0.05
N HIS A 130 -17.00 0.05 0.71
CA HIS A 130 -18.10 0.89 0.25
C HIS A 130 -17.84 1.48 -1.14
N THR A 131 -16.61 1.89 -1.40
CA THR A 131 -16.21 2.42 -2.72
C THR A 131 -16.29 1.34 -3.79
N THR A 132 -15.81 0.13 -3.55
CA THR A 132 -15.91 -0.97 -4.53
C THR A 132 -17.35 -1.34 -4.83
N LEU A 133 -18.23 -1.33 -3.83
CA LEU A 133 -19.67 -1.58 -4.03
C LEU A 133 -20.35 -0.48 -4.84
N ARG A 134 -19.92 0.77 -4.70
CA ARG A 134 -20.45 1.92 -5.44
C ARG A 134 -19.97 1.96 -6.90
N TYR A 135 -18.78 1.41 -7.15
CA TYR A 135 -18.14 1.38 -8.47
C TYR A 135 -17.92 -0.07 -8.94
N PRO A 136 -18.98 -0.83 -9.27
CA PRO A 136 -18.92 -2.27 -9.49
C PRO A 136 -18.13 -2.69 -10.75
N ASN A 137 -17.85 -1.75 -11.66
CA ASN A 137 -16.99 -2.00 -12.81
C ASN A 137 -15.52 -2.20 -12.42
N HIS A 138 -15.12 -1.71 -11.24
CA HIS A 138 -13.77 -1.88 -10.70
C HIS A 138 -13.68 -3.15 -9.86
N LYS A 139 -13.25 -4.23 -10.48
CA LYS A 139 -13.22 -5.59 -9.91
C LYS A 139 -11.96 -5.88 -9.11
N TYR A 140 -10.93 -5.07 -9.27
CA TYR A 140 -9.62 -5.30 -8.68
C TYR A 140 -9.19 -4.12 -7.81
N LEU A 141 -8.50 -4.42 -6.71
CA LEU A 141 -7.74 -3.45 -5.94
C LEU A 141 -6.27 -3.70 -6.22
N ILE A 142 -5.56 -2.67 -6.65
CA ILE A 142 -4.12 -2.73 -6.90
C ILE A 142 -3.41 -1.68 -6.06
N GLY A 143 -2.15 -1.91 -5.73
CA GLY A 143 -1.36 -0.94 -4.97
C GLY A 143 0.02 -1.46 -4.63
N GLY A 144 0.92 -0.54 -4.35
CA GLY A 144 2.26 -0.84 -3.86
C GLY A 144 2.32 -0.81 -2.34
N VAL A 145 3.03 -1.76 -1.75
CA VAL A 145 3.42 -1.72 -0.34
C VAL A 145 4.93 -1.56 -0.27
N SER A 146 5.39 -0.52 0.41
CA SER A 146 6.81 -0.30 0.64
C SER A 146 7.32 -1.13 1.81
N ILE A 147 8.54 -1.67 1.65
CA ILE A 147 9.33 -2.23 2.74
C ILE A 147 10.43 -1.21 3.03
N SER A 148 10.49 -0.72 4.27
CA SER A 148 11.44 0.32 4.66
C SER A 148 12.90 -0.09 4.38
N ASN A 149 13.69 0.86 3.90
CA ASN A 149 15.14 0.66 3.69
C ASN A 149 15.92 0.50 4.99
N ARG A 150 15.30 0.72 6.15
CA ARG A 150 15.89 0.43 7.46
C ARG A 150 16.05 -1.06 7.74
N PHE A 151 15.23 -1.92 7.10
CA PHE A 151 15.44 -3.36 7.17
C PHE A 151 16.74 -3.76 6.47
N SER A 152 17.44 -4.72 7.03
CA SER A 152 18.57 -5.36 6.38
C SER A 152 18.18 -5.98 5.04
N ASN A 153 19.13 -6.17 4.14
CA ASN A 153 18.85 -6.85 2.88
C ASN A 153 18.44 -8.32 3.10
N PHE A 154 18.92 -8.93 4.19
CA PHE A 154 18.54 -10.27 4.58
C PHE A 154 17.05 -10.33 4.96
N SER A 155 16.59 -9.49 5.88
CA SER A 155 15.19 -9.43 6.30
C SER A 155 14.24 -9.08 5.15
N LYS A 156 14.65 -8.14 4.28
CA LYS A 156 13.89 -7.86 3.03
C LYS A 156 13.79 -9.09 2.14
N SER A 157 14.88 -9.84 1.98
CA SER A 157 14.89 -11.06 1.18
C SER A 157 13.99 -12.15 1.77
N LEU A 158 13.99 -12.33 3.11
CA LEU A 158 13.09 -13.27 3.79
C LEU A 158 11.63 -12.89 3.60
N MET A 159 11.27 -11.60 3.76
CA MET A 159 9.89 -11.13 3.54
C MET A 159 9.43 -11.41 2.10
N ILE A 160 10.30 -11.19 1.13
CA ILE A 160 10.02 -11.45 -0.28
C ILE A 160 9.80 -12.93 -0.54
N GLU A 161 10.70 -13.77 -0.01
CA GLU A 161 10.60 -15.23 -0.19
C GLU A 161 9.34 -15.79 0.45
N PHE A 162 9.02 -15.35 1.68
CA PHE A 162 7.77 -15.70 2.34
C PHE A 162 6.54 -15.34 1.50
N MET A 163 6.52 -14.12 0.94
CA MET A 163 5.42 -13.69 0.08
C MET A 163 5.33 -14.50 -1.21
N LYS A 164 6.48 -14.81 -1.82
CA LYS A 164 6.54 -15.63 -3.05
C LYS A 164 6.06 -17.06 -2.79
N SER A 165 6.46 -17.66 -1.69
CA SER A 165 6.13 -19.05 -1.40
C SER A 165 4.64 -19.26 -1.09
N HIS A 166 3.97 -18.25 -0.51
CA HIS A 166 2.62 -18.46 0.03
C HIS A 166 1.51 -17.63 -0.65
N TYR A 167 1.85 -16.50 -1.25
CA TYR A 167 0.86 -15.52 -1.74
C TYR A 167 1.08 -15.06 -3.17
N TYR A 168 2.01 -15.67 -3.89
CA TYR A 168 2.37 -15.27 -5.25
C TYR A 168 1.39 -15.82 -6.28
N ASP A 169 0.98 -14.96 -7.21
CA ASP A 169 0.22 -15.35 -8.39
C ASP A 169 1.14 -15.27 -9.63
N PRO A 170 1.69 -16.42 -10.09
CA PRO A 170 2.62 -16.44 -11.22
C PRO A 170 1.96 -16.05 -12.54
N TYR A 171 0.65 -16.34 -12.68
CA TYR A 171 -0.09 -16.01 -13.90
C TYR A 171 -0.22 -14.49 -14.08
N MET A 172 -0.53 -13.77 -13.01
CA MET A 172 -0.64 -12.31 -13.08
C MET A 172 0.75 -11.63 -13.09
N ALA A 173 1.70 -12.19 -12.38
CA ALA A 173 3.04 -11.61 -12.24
C ALA A 173 3.85 -11.57 -13.54
N GLN A 174 3.57 -12.44 -14.52
CA GLN A 174 4.25 -12.43 -15.81
C GLN A 174 4.06 -11.11 -16.57
N TYR A 175 2.95 -10.42 -16.35
CA TYR A 175 2.61 -9.16 -17.02
C TYR A 175 3.12 -7.90 -16.33
N VAL A 176 3.78 -8.04 -15.16
CA VAL A 176 4.21 -6.90 -14.33
C VAL A 176 5.72 -6.99 -14.11
N ASN A 177 6.47 -6.06 -14.66
CA ASN A 177 7.93 -6.05 -14.60
C ASN A 177 8.43 -4.84 -13.79
N PRO A 178 9.24 -5.01 -12.74
CA PRO A 178 9.80 -3.88 -12.01
C PRO A 178 10.76 -3.10 -12.90
N LYS A 179 10.72 -1.77 -12.83
CA LYS A 179 11.72 -0.93 -13.52
C LYS A 179 13.11 -1.09 -12.89
N LYS A 180 13.14 -1.41 -11.59
CA LYS A 180 14.36 -1.61 -10.82
C LYS A 180 14.14 -2.81 -9.89
N GLU A 181 14.76 -3.92 -10.23
CA GLU A 181 14.57 -5.19 -9.51
C GLU A 181 15.39 -5.24 -8.21
N PHE A 182 14.76 -5.71 -7.14
CA PHE A 182 15.47 -6.09 -5.93
C PHE A 182 15.97 -7.54 -6.03
N LYS A 183 17.27 -7.73 -5.90
CA LYS A 183 17.87 -9.07 -5.95
C LYS A 183 17.79 -9.72 -4.56
N VAL A 184 16.99 -10.77 -4.47
CA VAL A 184 16.93 -11.63 -3.27
C VAL A 184 18.26 -12.33 -3.10
N LYS A 185 18.83 -12.24 -1.89
CA LYS A 185 20.11 -12.87 -1.51
C LYS A 185 19.86 -13.78 -0.30
N LEU A 186 19.41 -15.00 -0.57
CA LEU A 186 19.21 -16.06 0.40
C LEU A 186 19.91 -17.33 -0.06
N LYS A 187 20.43 -18.11 0.90
CA LYS A 187 20.86 -19.48 0.67
C LYS A 187 19.63 -20.40 0.60
N ASP A 188 19.77 -21.56 0.01
CA ASP A 188 18.64 -22.47 -0.13
C ASP A 188 18.11 -22.92 1.25
N ALA A 189 19.00 -23.18 2.21
CA ALA A 189 18.60 -23.47 3.59
C ALA A 189 17.75 -22.36 4.26
N ASP A 190 17.97 -21.09 3.92
CA ASP A 190 17.16 -19.98 4.45
C ASP A 190 15.77 -19.98 3.82
N LYS A 191 15.65 -20.38 2.55
CA LYS A 191 14.36 -20.48 1.84
C LYS A 191 13.56 -21.67 2.37
N ASP A 192 14.20 -22.83 2.55
CA ASP A 192 13.60 -24.02 3.14
C ASP A 192 13.09 -23.72 4.55
N PHE A 193 13.90 -23.02 5.36
CA PHE A 193 13.50 -22.58 6.69
C PHE A 193 12.24 -21.69 6.66
N VAL A 194 12.17 -20.71 5.75
CA VAL A 194 11.00 -19.83 5.62
C VAL A 194 9.76 -20.63 5.21
N PHE A 195 9.92 -21.61 4.32
CA PHE A 195 8.83 -22.45 3.86
C PHE A 195 8.33 -23.40 4.97
N ASP A 196 9.25 -24.14 5.61
CA ASP A 196 8.91 -25.22 6.54
C ASP A 196 8.45 -24.69 7.91
N VAL A 197 9.13 -23.69 8.46
CA VAL A 197 8.89 -23.22 9.83
C VAL A 197 7.67 -22.30 9.93
N THR A 198 7.37 -21.55 8.89
CA THR A 198 6.28 -20.57 8.95
C THR A 198 4.91 -21.17 8.62
N ASP A 199 4.85 -22.29 7.88
CA ASP A 199 3.60 -22.97 7.48
C ASP A 199 2.51 -21.95 7.06
N ALA A 200 2.89 -20.95 6.25
CA ALA A 200 2.07 -19.80 5.89
C ALA A 200 1.53 -18.95 7.07
N ASP A 201 1.97 -19.20 8.31
CA ASP A 201 1.56 -18.41 9.48
C ASP A 201 2.32 -17.09 9.55
N LEU A 202 1.62 -16.05 9.10
CA LEU A 202 2.13 -14.69 9.12
C LEU A 202 2.56 -14.20 10.52
N ASN A 203 1.92 -14.68 11.59
CA ASN A 203 2.27 -14.25 12.95
C ASN A 203 3.58 -14.90 13.42
N LYS A 204 3.82 -16.15 13.04
CA LYS A 204 5.12 -16.81 13.25
C LYS A 204 6.22 -16.09 12.49
N PHE A 205 5.96 -15.78 11.21
CA PHE A 205 6.91 -15.07 10.37
C PHE A 205 7.23 -13.66 10.90
N ASP A 206 6.22 -12.90 11.36
CA ASP A 206 6.40 -11.56 11.95
C ASP A 206 7.31 -11.60 13.20
N LYS A 207 7.19 -12.65 14.03
CA LYS A 207 8.08 -12.87 15.19
C LYS A 207 9.53 -13.15 14.78
N ILE A 208 9.74 -13.95 13.74
CA ILE A 208 11.08 -14.22 13.21
C ILE A 208 11.73 -12.92 12.73
N ILE A 209 11.00 -12.08 12.01
CA ILE A 209 11.51 -10.78 11.57
C ILE A 209 11.84 -9.85 12.76
N ASP A 210 10.99 -9.87 13.80
CA ASP A 210 11.20 -9.08 15.03
C ASP A 210 12.47 -9.53 15.80
N GLU A 211 12.78 -10.82 15.78
CA GLU A 211 13.98 -11.41 16.39
C GLU A 211 15.27 -11.06 15.59
N ILE A 212 15.17 -11.04 14.25
CA ILE A 212 16.29 -10.72 13.36
C ILE A 212 16.63 -9.23 13.39
N GLU A 213 15.62 -8.37 13.54
CA GLU A 213 15.74 -6.91 13.54
C GLU A 213 15.36 -6.33 14.92
N PRO A 214 16.15 -6.61 15.96
CA PRO A 214 15.80 -6.18 17.31
C PRO A 214 15.77 -4.66 17.42
N GLY A 215 14.64 -4.16 17.85
CA GLY A 215 14.54 -2.80 18.38
C GLY A 215 13.84 -1.74 17.56
N ALA A 216 13.16 -2.03 16.44
CA ALA A 216 12.36 -0.95 15.86
C ALA A 216 11.43 -1.27 14.67
N LEU A 217 11.67 -2.28 13.87
CA LEU A 217 10.97 -2.41 12.60
C LEU A 217 10.10 -3.65 12.59
N ARG A 218 8.81 -3.41 12.68
CA ARG A 218 7.81 -4.45 12.46
C ARG A 218 7.45 -4.53 10.98
N MET A 219 7.10 -5.73 10.53
CA MET A 219 6.56 -5.92 9.18
C MET A 219 5.45 -4.90 8.91
N PRO A 220 5.40 -4.28 7.71
CA PRO A 220 4.40 -3.27 7.38
C PRO A 220 2.97 -3.72 7.71
N VAL A 221 2.26 -2.93 8.51
CA VAL A 221 0.89 -3.25 8.97
C VAL A 221 -0.05 -3.45 7.79
N LEU A 222 0.10 -2.67 6.72
CA LEU A 222 -0.70 -2.82 5.52
C LEU A 222 -0.44 -4.14 4.81
N LEU A 223 0.82 -4.59 4.73
CA LEU A 223 1.16 -5.90 4.16
C LEU A 223 0.46 -7.02 4.92
N LYS A 224 0.54 -7.00 6.26
CA LYS A 224 -0.17 -7.97 7.11
C LYS A 224 -1.68 -7.95 6.92
N LYS A 225 -2.27 -6.77 6.73
CA LYS A 225 -3.70 -6.62 6.48
C LYS A 225 -4.10 -7.19 5.11
N TYR A 226 -3.33 -6.90 4.07
CA TYR A 226 -3.60 -7.43 2.73
C TYR A 226 -3.51 -8.95 2.70
N ILE A 227 -2.51 -9.53 3.35
CA ILE A 227 -2.36 -10.99 3.47
C ILE A 227 -3.60 -11.61 4.15
N LYS A 228 -4.05 -11.05 5.28
CA LYS A 228 -5.23 -11.53 6.01
C LYS A 228 -6.55 -11.44 5.23
N GLN A 229 -6.60 -10.65 4.17
CA GLN A 229 -7.76 -10.54 3.29
C GLN A 229 -7.70 -11.53 2.10
N ASN A 230 -6.78 -12.48 2.11
CA ASN A 230 -6.52 -13.42 1.00
C ASN A 230 -6.27 -12.72 -0.35
N LEU A 231 -5.70 -11.51 -0.32
CA LEU A 231 -5.32 -10.82 -1.53
C LEU A 231 -4.10 -11.50 -2.13
N LYS A 232 -4.21 -11.87 -3.39
CA LYS A 232 -3.08 -12.42 -4.15
C LYS A 232 -2.12 -11.30 -4.50
N PHE A 233 -0.83 -11.58 -4.38
CA PHE A 233 0.22 -10.64 -4.68
C PHE A 233 0.88 -10.98 -6.01
N PHE A 234 1.00 -10.00 -6.89
CA PHE A 234 1.94 -10.11 -7.99
C PHE A 234 3.20 -9.37 -7.54
N MET A 235 4.13 -10.11 -6.98
CA MET A 235 5.32 -9.47 -6.47
C MET A 235 6.46 -9.59 -7.47
N LYS A 236 6.72 -8.50 -8.16
CA LYS A 236 8.09 -8.15 -8.54
C LYS A 236 8.46 -6.90 -7.75
N ILE A 237 9.56 -6.95 -7.00
CA ILE A 237 9.93 -5.91 -6.05
C ILE A 237 10.89 -4.96 -6.74
N GLY A 238 10.47 -3.71 -6.83
CA GLY A 238 11.33 -2.61 -7.21
C GLY A 238 12.05 -2.04 -5.98
N SER A 239 13.33 -1.71 -6.07
CA SER A 239 14.01 -0.85 -5.11
C SER A 239 13.81 0.61 -5.50
N LYS A 240 13.43 1.47 -4.55
CA LYS A 240 13.53 2.92 -4.73
C LYS A 240 14.98 3.37 -4.78
#